data_977cc23c4a61d89e5d338443ac2bc5e3
#
_entry.id   977cc23c4a61d89e5d338443ac2bc5e3
#
_cell.length_a   1.000
_cell.length_b   1.000
_cell.length_c   1.000
_cell.angle_alpha   90.00
_cell.angle_beta   90.00
_cell.angle_gamma   90.00
#
_symmetry.space_group_name_H-M   'P 1'
#
loop_
_entity.id
_entity.type
_entity.pdbx_description
1 polymer ?
#
loop_
_entity_poly.entity_id
_entity_poly.type
_entity_poly.pdbx_seq_one_letter_code
_entity_poly.pdbx_strand_id
1 'polypeptide(L)'
;DKYPEVKKHVEGLVGSVRSCSRHAGGVVIGENLDSSMPLINSGGVRQTPWSEGQNVRHLEPMGFIKFDILGLSTLRMIEGCIEHVLRRHHGIENPTFAHVRDYYNQYLHPDSMDLDDQEVYKNIFHKGKWAGIFQFTESGAQDFCKLAKPTSLIDISAITSIYRPGPLSADVDKQFVEAKESPQYIKYLSEEVQEITEETYGFLIFQEQIALLAHKLGKDLTLDEGNLLRKLLTKKGTG
;
A
#
# COMPACT_ATOMS: atom_id res chain seq x y z
N ASP A 1 -34.14 -11.07 3.54
CA ASP A 1 -35.10 -11.11 4.66
C ASP A 1 -35.60 -12.53 4.98
N LYS A 2 -34.77 -13.54 4.71
CA LYS A 2 -35.11 -14.94 5.04
C LYS A 2 -35.03 -15.23 6.55
N TYR A 3 -34.25 -14.44 7.29
CA TYR A 3 -34.01 -14.60 8.73
C TYR A 3 -33.98 -13.22 9.43
N PRO A 4 -35.11 -12.58 9.66
CA PRO A 4 -35.18 -11.21 10.22
C PRO A 4 -34.62 -11.12 11.65
N GLU A 5 -34.66 -12.21 12.42
CA GLU A 5 -34.09 -12.29 13.78
C GLU A 5 -32.56 -12.12 13.79
N VAL A 6 -31.89 -12.50 12.70
CA VAL A 6 -30.42 -12.37 12.58
C VAL A 6 -30.00 -10.91 12.60
N LYS A 7 -30.81 -9.99 12.06
CA LYS A 7 -30.50 -8.56 12.02
C LYS A 7 -30.24 -8.00 13.42
N LYS A 8 -31.08 -8.32 14.38
CA LYS A 8 -30.93 -7.88 15.78
C LYS A 8 -29.63 -8.36 16.41
N HIS A 9 -29.23 -9.60 16.11
CA HIS A 9 -27.97 -10.16 16.60
C HIS A 9 -26.76 -9.51 15.92
N VAL A 10 -26.85 -9.23 14.62
CA VAL A 10 -25.79 -8.52 13.88
C VAL A 10 -25.59 -7.11 14.44
N GLU A 11 -26.68 -6.37 14.67
CA GLU A 11 -26.61 -5.03 15.26
C GLU A 11 -25.96 -5.04 16.65
N GLY A 12 -26.27 -6.06 17.48
CA GLY A 12 -25.65 -6.24 18.79
C GLY A 12 -24.16 -6.62 18.76
N LEU A 13 -23.66 -7.13 17.64
CA LEU A 13 -22.25 -7.50 17.45
C LEU A 13 -21.40 -6.39 16.82
N VAL A 14 -22.04 -5.36 16.26
CA VAL A 14 -21.32 -4.22 15.66
C VAL A 14 -20.48 -3.51 16.71
N GLY A 15 -19.20 -3.31 16.40
CA GLY A 15 -18.24 -2.71 17.32
C GLY A 15 -17.57 -3.68 18.31
N SER A 16 -18.01 -4.94 18.36
CA SER A 16 -17.35 -5.96 19.19
C SER A 16 -16.03 -6.41 18.58
N VAL A 17 -15.03 -6.69 19.45
CA VAL A 17 -13.75 -7.24 19.00
C VAL A 17 -13.94 -8.70 18.58
N ARG A 18 -13.68 -8.99 17.31
CA ARG A 18 -13.79 -10.34 16.76
C ARG A 18 -12.62 -11.24 17.12
N SER A 19 -11.41 -10.72 16.98
CA SER A 19 -10.17 -11.47 17.18
C SER A 19 -8.99 -10.53 17.35
N CYS A 20 -7.92 -11.04 17.95
CA CYS A 20 -6.62 -10.40 17.97
C CYS A 20 -5.73 -11.07 16.91
N SER A 21 -5.02 -10.29 16.14
CA SER A 21 -4.02 -10.78 15.17
C SER A 21 -2.66 -10.17 15.47
N ARG A 22 -1.61 -10.82 14.99
CA ARG A 22 -0.25 -10.31 15.10
C ARG A 22 0.06 -9.38 13.90
N HIS A 23 0.65 -8.22 14.19
CA HIS A 23 1.20 -7.38 13.11
C HIS A 23 2.33 -8.14 12.38
N ALA A 24 2.32 -8.09 11.04
CA ALA A 24 3.20 -8.90 10.22
C ALA A 24 4.68 -8.50 10.34
N GLY A 25 4.98 -7.24 10.62
CA GLY A 25 6.35 -6.71 10.62
C GLY A 25 6.64 -5.68 11.71
N GLY A 26 5.67 -5.32 12.56
CA GLY A 26 5.85 -4.32 13.60
C GLY A 26 6.56 -4.91 14.84
N VAL A 27 7.66 -4.29 15.22
CA VAL A 27 8.45 -4.65 16.41
C VAL A 27 8.63 -3.42 17.30
N VAL A 28 8.25 -3.52 18.57
CA VAL A 28 8.53 -2.50 19.58
C VAL A 28 9.77 -2.89 20.36
N ILE A 29 10.73 -2.00 20.43
CA ILE A 29 11.99 -2.19 21.16
C ILE A 29 12.02 -1.24 22.36
N GLY A 30 12.37 -1.76 23.53
CA GLY A 30 12.52 -0.97 24.75
C GLY A 30 12.92 -1.83 25.93
N GLU A 31 13.34 -1.16 27.01
CA GLU A 31 13.63 -1.80 28.27
C GLU A 31 12.36 -1.95 29.12
N ASN A 32 12.29 -3.01 29.93
CA ASN A 32 11.21 -3.25 30.88
C ASN A 32 9.78 -3.16 30.27
N LEU A 33 9.59 -3.69 29.07
CA LEU A 33 8.31 -3.64 28.36
C LEU A 33 7.16 -4.18 29.20
N ASP A 34 7.42 -5.21 30.01
CA ASP A 34 6.42 -5.88 30.86
C ASP A 34 5.80 -4.96 31.91
N SER A 35 6.55 -3.96 32.38
CA SER A 35 6.08 -2.99 33.37
C SER A 35 5.57 -1.69 32.74
N SER A 36 5.91 -1.45 31.47
CA SER A 36 5.69 -0.18 30.79
C SER A 36 4.45 -0.18 29.88
N MET A 37 4.02 -1.36 29.43
CA MET A 37 2.86 -1.48 28.53
C MET A 37 2.12 -2.79 28.72
N PRO A 38 0.81 -2.85 28.35
CA PRO A 38 0.05 -4.10 28.36
C PRO A 38 0.64 -5.07 27.34
N LEU A 39 0.89 -6.30 27.79
CA LEU A 39 1.33 -7.41 26.94
C LEU A 39 0.34 -8.56 26.98
N ILE A 40 0.11 -9.15 25.83
CA ILE A 40 -0.69 -10.35 25.65
C ILE A 40 0.13 -11.45 24.98
N ASN A 41 -0.16 -12.69 25.28
CA ASN A 41 0.41 -13.83 24.58
C ASN A 41 -0.59 -14.30 23.52
N SER A 42 -0.20 -14.27 22.26
CA SER A 42 -1.01 -14.75 21.15
C SER A 42 -0.12 -15.52 20.17
N GLY A 43 -0.53 -16.76 19.86
CA GLY A 43 0.24 -17.62 18.96
C GLY A 43 1.66 -17.93 19.44
N GLY A 44 1.89 -18.02 20.77
CA GLY A 44 3.19 -18.28 21.37
C GLY A 44 4.16 -17.09 21.35
N VAL A 45 3.70 -15.90 21.00
CA VAL A 45 4.52 -14.68 20.94
C VAL A 45 3.94 -13.61 21.84
N ARG A 46 4.77 -12.90 22.60
CA ARG A 46 4.38 -11.72 23.36
C ARG A 46 4.17 -10.54 22.43
N GLN A 47 3.03 -9.87 22.61
CA GLN A 47 2.59 -8.75 21.76
C GLN A 47 1.99 -7.66 22.62
N THR A 48 2.12 -6.41 22.17
CA THR A 48 1.37 -5.31 22.75
C THR A 48 0.13 -4.99 21.92
N PRO A 49 -1.05 -4.76 22.56
CA PRO A 49 -2.23 -4.26 21.85
C PRO A 49 -2.08 -2.82 21.33
N TRP A 50 -0.97 -2.14 21.66
CA TRP A 50 -0.68 -0.78 21.19
C TRP A 50 0.00 -0.74 19.80
N SER A 51 0.04 -1.86 19.10
CA SER A 51 0.75 -1.98 17.81
C SER A 51 0.01 -1.37 16.62
N GLU A 52 -1.33 -1.22 16.70
CA GLU A 52 -2.18 -0.78 15.59
C GLU A 52 -3.34 0.11 16.01
N GLY A 53 -3.91 0.82 15.02
CA GLY A 53 -5.10 1.64 15.19
C GLY A 53 -4.86 2.87 16.08
N GLN A 54 -5.87 3.21 16.88
CA GLN A 54 -5.79 4.38 17.76
C GLN A 54 -4.79 4.21 18.91
N ASN A 55 -4.48 2.98 19.30
CA ASN A 55 -3.65 2.70 20.45
C ASN A 55 -2.14 2.84 20.15
N VAL A 56 -1.71 2.81 18.90
CA VAL A 56 -0.30 3.05 18.52
C VAL A 56 0.22 4.41 18.98
N ARG A 57 -0.66 5.40 19.11
CA ARG A 57 -0.33 6.74 19.61
C ARG A 57 0.20 6.77 21.06
N HIS A 58 0.02 5.70 21.81
CA HIS A 58 0.51 5.62 23.20
C HIS A 58 2.01 5.28 23.28
N LEU A 59 2.60 4.73 22.21
CA LEU A 59 4.00 4.32 22.20
C LEU A 59 4.96 5.52 22.26
N GLU A 60 4.76 6.50 21.39
CA GLU A 60 5.65 7.66 21.28
C GLU A 60 5.74 8.49 22.60
N PRO A 61 4.62 8.85 23.26
CA PRO A 61 4.66 9.57 24.54
C PRO A 61 5.32 8.78 25.68
N MET A 62 5.34 7.45 25.57
CA MET A 62 6.02 6.56 26.54
C MET A 62 7.49 6.34 26.20
N GLY A 63 8.01 6.97 25.16
CA GLY A 63 9.38 6.85 24.71
C GLY A 63 9.72 5.59 23.92
N PHE A 64 8.70 4.88 23.43
CA PHE A 64 8.89 3.69 22.61
C PHE A 64 8.80 3.99 21.12
N ILE A 65 9.59 3.27 20.34
CA ILE A 65 9.57 3.33 18.87
C ILE A 65 9.12 1.98 18.34
N LYS A 66 8.17 2.02 17.41
CA LYS A 66 7.76 0.85 16.62
C LYS A 66 8.55 0.85 15.32
N PHE A 67 9.27 -0.24 15.07
CA PHE A 67 9.94 -0.51 13.82
C PHE A 67 9.06 -1.41 12.97
N ASP A 68 8.79 -1.02 11.73
CA ASP A 68 8.05 -1.85 10.77
C ASP A 68 9.05 -2.46 9.77
N ILE A 69 9.32 -3.76 9.95
CA ILE A 69 10.23 -4.53 9.10
C ILE A 69 9.38 -5.52 8.30
N LEU A 70 9.10 -5.17 7.05
CA LEU A 70 8.24 -5.95 6.17
C LEU A 70 9.07 -6.64 5.10
N GLY A 71 9.02 -7.97 5.09
CA GLY A 71 9.61 -8.80 4.04
C GLY A 71 8.56 -9.24 3.01
N LEU A 72 8.99 -9.37 1.76
CA LEU A 72 8.17 -9.90 0.68
C LEU A 72 8.66 -11.28 0.25
N SER A 73 7.78 -12.27 0.23
CA SER A 73 8.09 -13.61 -0.27
C SER A 73 8.54 -13.60 -1.74
N THR A 74 8.00 -12.69 -2.55
CA THR A 74 8.41 -12.50 -3.94
C THR A 74 9.87 -12.08 -4.05
N LEU A 75 10.35 -11.17 -3.19
CA LEU A 75 11.77 -10.80 -3.15
C LEU A 75 12.66 -11.97 -2.76
N ARG A 76 12.21 -12.84 -1.86
CA ARG A 76 12.93 -14.07 -1.50
C ARG A 76 13.03 -15.04 -2.69
N MET A 77 11.99 -15.13 -3.53
CA MET A 77 12.04 -15.93 -4.76
C MET A 77 13.03 -15.34 -5.77
N ILE A 78 13.06 -14.02 -5.92
CA ILE A 78 14.02 -13.33 -6.79
C ILE A 78 15.45 -13.59 -6.31
N GLU A 79 15.71 -13.44 -5.01
CA GLU A 79 17.01 -13.77 -4.40
C GLU A 79 17.45 -15.21 -4.75
N GLY A 80 16.56 -16.19 -4.53
CA GLY A 80 16.84 -17.57 -4.87
C GLY A 80 17.12 -17.81 -6.37
N CYS A 81 16.38 -17.12 -7.25
CA CYS A 81 16.65 -17.17 -8.69
C CYS A 81 18.03 -16.61 -9.03
N ILE A 82 18.41 -15.48 -8.44
CA ILE A 82 19.74 -14.90 -8.63
C ILE A 82 20.83 -15.87 -8.16
N GLU A 83 20.66 -16.48 -6.98
CA GLU A 83 21.61 -17.48 -6.49
C GLU A 83 21.80 -18.65 -7.50
N HIS A 84 20.70 -19.14 -8.08
CA HIS A 84 20.77 -20.19 -9.10
C HIS A 84 21.48 -19.73 -10.38
N VAL A 85 21.22 -18.51 -10.83
CA VAL A 85 21.91 -17.92 -11.99
C VAL A 85 23.40 -17.78 -11.72
N LEU A 86 23.79 -17.28 -10.55
CA LEU A 86 25.19 -17.12 -10.14
C LEU A 86 25.93 -18.46 -10.10
N ARG A 87 25.30 -19.51 -9.55
CA ARG A 87 25.88 -20.86 -9.56
C ARG A 87 26.03 -21.41 -10.95
N ARG A 88 24.98 -21.33 -11.77
CA ARG A 88 24.92 -22.03 -13.06
C ARG A 88 25.67 -21.30 -14.18
N HIS A 89 25.64 -19.99 -14.19
CA HIS A 89 26.14 -19.19 -15.32
C HIS A 89 27.37 -18.35 -14.98
N HIS A 90 27.62 -18.09 -13.69
CA HIS A 90 28.79 -17.29 -13.27
C HIS A 90 29.84 -18.10 -12.50
N GLY A 91 29.62 -19.42 -12.29
CA GLY A 91 30.57 -20.31 -11.64
C GLY A 91 30.78 -20.04 -10.14
N ILE A 92 29.88 -19.32 -9.48
CA ILE A 92 29.94 -19.01 -8.05
C ILE A 92 29.19 -20.10 -7.28
N GLU A 93 29.87 -21.12 -6.79
CA GLU A 93 29.23 -22.26 -6.12
C GLU A 93 28.44 -21.84 -4.86
N ASN A 94 29.00 -20.94 -4.07
CA ASN A 94 28.38 -20.45 -2.83
C ASN A 94 28.15 -18.93 -2.88
N PRO A 95 27.08 -18.46 -3.55
CA PRO A 95 26.76 -17.02 -3.61
C PRO A 95 26.54 -16.45 -2.22
N THR A 96 27.19 -15.34 -1.92
CA THR A 96 26.96 -14.55 -0.72
C THR A 96 25.90 -13.49 -0.98
N PHE A 97 25.38 -12.87 0.09
CA PHE A 97 24.46 -11.73 -0.04
C PHE A 97 25.06 -10.59 -0.89
N ALA A 98 26.37 -10.35 -0.79
CA ALA A 98 27.05 -9.35 -1.63
C ALA A 98 26.93 -9.69 -3.11
N HIS A 99 27.18 -10.93 -3.51
CA HIS A 99 27.04 -11.38 -4.90
C HIS A 99 25.60 -11.20 -5.41
N VAL A 100 24.61 -11.56 -4.61
CA VAL A 100 23.19 -11.41 -4.95
C VAL A 100 22.82 -9.94 -5.11
N ARG A 101 23.22 -9.10 -4.17
CA ARG A 101 22.98 -7.64 -4.20
C ARG A 101 23.62 -6.98 -5.42
N ASP A 102 24.87 -7.33 -5.73
CA ASP A 102 25.59 -6.74 -6.85
C ASP A 102 24.95 -7.15 -8.18
N TYR A 103 24.50 -8.41 -8.31
CA TYR A 103 23.73 -8.87 -9.46
C TYR A 103 22.39 -8.13 -9.57
N TYR A 104 21.66 -8.00 -8.46
CA TYR A 104 20.40 -7.27 -8.41
C TYR A 104 20.59 -5.82 -8.85
N ASN A 105 21.57 -5.12 -8.28
CA ASN A 105 21.84 -3.72 -8.60
C ASN A 105 22.21 -3.51 -10.07
N GLN A 106 22.89 -4.48 -10.67
CA GLN A 106 23.30 -4.39 -12.07
C GLN A 106 22.15 -4.63 -13.05
N TYR A 107 21.23 -5.57 -12.74
CA TYR A 107 20.27 -6.06 -13.74
C TYR A 107 18.81 -5.83 -13.37
N LEU A 108 18.47 -5.69 -12.09
CA LEU A 108 17.09 -5.69 -11.60
C LEU A 108 16.76 -4.45 -10.76
N HIS A 109 17.73 -3.56 -10.51
CA HIS A 109 17.45 -2.32 -9.80
C HIS A 109 16.53 -1.42 -10.63
N PRO A 110 15.57 -0.71 -10.02
CA PRO A 110 14.66 0.18 -10.75
C PRO A 110 15.36 1.18 -11.68
N ASP A 111 16.53 1.69 -11.27
CA ASP A 111 17.32 2.62 -12.08
C ASP A 111 18.01 1.94 -13.29
N SER A 112 18.04 0.62 -13.32
CA SER A 112 18.68 -0.18 -14.39
C SER A 112 17.65 -0.84 -15.31
N MET A 113 16.38 -0.87 -14.90
CA MET A 113 15.28 -1.48 -15.66
C MET A 113 14.49 -0.42 -16.43
N ASP A 114 13.98 -0.80 -17.60
CA ASP A 114 12.95 -0.02 -18.29
C ASP A 114 11.60 -0.28 -17.63
N LEU A 115 11.15 0.65 -16.78
CA LEU A 115 9.86 0.57 -16.11
C LEU A 115 8.69 0.96 -17.02
N ASP A 116 8.96 1.50 -18.21
CA ASP A 116 7.97 1.90 -19.21
C ASP A 116 7.81 0.87 -20.34
N ASP A 117 8.42 -0.32 -20.22
CA ASP A 117 8.27 -1.40 -21.18
C ASP A 117 6.81 -1.81 -21.36
N GLN A 118 6.19 -1.35 -22.44
CA GLN A 118 4.78 -1.60 -22.74
C GLN A 118 4.47 -3.07 -22.99
N GLU A 119 5.44 -3.88 -23.36
CA GLU A 119 5.24 -5.33 -23.53
C GLU A 119 4.97 -6.03 -22.17
N VAL A 120 5.55 -5.52 -21.09
CA VAL A 120 5.25 -5.99 -19.72
C VAL A 120 3.79 -5.68 -19.37
N TYR A 121 3.36 -4.44 -19.55
CA TYR A 121 1.96 -4.04 -19.26
C TYR A 121 0.96 -4.86 -20.08
N LYS A 122 1.14 -4.97 -21.41
CA LYS A 122 0.27 -5.71 -22.30
C LYS A 122 0.26 -7.22 -22.02
N ASN A 123 1.44 -7.81 -21.83
CA ASN A 123 1.56 -9.27 -21.76
C ASN A 123 1.37 -9.85 -20.36
N ILE A 124 1.50 -9.05 -19.31
CA ILE A 124 1.31 -9.48 -17.92
C ILE A 124 -0.02 -8.93 -17.39
N PHE A 125 -0.13 -7.62 -17.22
CA PHE A 125 -1.27 -6.98 -16.54
C PHE A 125 -2.57 -7.06 -17.36
N HIS A 126 -2.55 -6.69 -18.65
CA HIS A 126 -3.75 -6.75 -19.49
C HIS A 126 -4.22 -8.18 -19.75
N LYS A 127 -3.29 -9.14 -19.84
CA LYS A 127 -3.61 -10.57 -20.01
C LYS A 127 -3.91 -11.32 -18.73
N GLY A 128 -3.75 -10.68 -17.58
CA GLY A 128 -4.06 -11.27 -16.29
C GLY A 128 -3.13 -12.39 -15.87
N LYS A 129 -1.83 -12.25 -16.08
CA LYS A 129 -0.82 -13.20 -15.64
C LYS A 129 -0.30 -12.81 -14.26
N TRP A 130 -1.00 -13.23 -13.21
CA TRP A 130 -0.80 -12.75 -11.83
C TRP A 130 0.24 -13.51 -11.01
N ALA A 131 0.78 -14.61 -11.51
CA ALA A 131 1.75 -15.41 -10.78
C ALA A 131 2.98 -14.57 -10.38
N GLY A 132 3.22 -14.45 -9.08
CA GLY A 132 4.33 -13.68 -8.52
C GLY A 132 4.13 -12.16 -8.45
N ILE A 133 2.96 -11.64 -8.87
CA ILE A 133 2.67 -10.22 -8.78
C ILE A 133 2.13 -9.90 -7.39
N PHE A 134 2.86 -9.06 -6.66
CA PHE A 134 2.50 -8.64 -5.31
C PHE A 134 1.17 -7.87 -5.29
N GLN A 135 0.32 -8.16 -4.29
CA GLN A 135 -1.01 -7.56 -4.06
C GLN A 135 -2.10 -7.87 -5.10
N PHE A 136 -1.81 -8.62 -6.15
CA PHE A 136 -2.82 -9.07 -7.13
C PHE A 136 -3.24 -10.52 -6.91
N THR A 137 -3.54 -10.88 -5.66
CA THR A 137 -4.02 -12.22 -5.28
C THR A 137 -5.54 -12.35 -5.27
N GLU A 138 -6.26 -11.24 -5.10
CA GLU A 138 -7.73 -11.19 -5.08
C GLU A 138 -8.31 -10.97 -6.47
N SER A 139 -9.36 -11.73 -6.81
CA SER A 139 -10.00 -11.66 -8.14
C SER A 139 -10.52 -10.26 -8.48
N GLY A 140 -11.08 -9.54 -7.50
CA GLY A 140 -11.58 -8.19 -7.73
C GLY A 140 -10.47 -7.19 -8.10
N ALA A 141 -9.29 -7.27 -7.45
CA ALA A 141 -8.13 -6.46 -7.82
C ALA A 141 -7.63 -6.80 -9.23
N GLN A 142 -7.62 -8.09 -9.56
CA GLN A 142 -7.23 -8.59 -10.87
C GLN A 142 -8.17 -8.11 -11.98
N ASP A 143 -9.49 -8.16 -11.75
CA ASP A 143 -10.48 -7.74 -12.70
C ASP A 143 -10.47 -6.22 -12.91
N PHE A 144 -10.31 -5.45 -11.83
CA PHE A 144 -10.13 -4.01 -11.92
C PHE A 144 -8.87 -3.64 -12.73
N CYS A 145 -7.74 -4.30 -12.46
CA CYS A 145 -6.51 -4.06 -13.20
C CYS A 145 -6.64 -4.37 -14.70
N LYS A 146 -7.34 -5.46 -15.07
CA LYS A 146 -7.61 -5.77 -16.47
C LYS A 146 -8.48 -4.73 -17.18
N LEU A 147 -9.47 -4.18 -16.46
CA LEU A 147 -10.32 -3.11 -16.99
C LEU A 147 -9.55 -1.81 -17.16
N ALA A 148 -8.78 -1.42 -16.14
CA ALA A 148 -8.02 -0.18 -16.15
C ALA A 148 -6.83 -0.19 -17.12
N LYS A 149 -6.38 -1.37 -17.57
CA LYS A 149 -5.29 -1.55 -18.56
C LYS A 149 -4.10 -0.63 -18.28
N PRO A 150 -3.37 -0.83 -17.18
CA PRO A 150 -2.26 0.03 -16.82
C PRO A 150 -1.21 0.12 -17.93
N THR A 151 -0.64 1.30 -18.11
CA THR A 151 0.42 1.60 -19.09
C THR A 151 1.65 2.19 -18.43
N SER A 152 1.60 2.40 -17.12
CA SER A 152 2.68 2.96 -16.32
C SER A 152 2.69 2.38 -14.91
N LEU A 153 3.79 2.58 -14.19
CA LEU A 153 3.90 2.23 -12.78
C LEU A 153 2.95 3.06 -11.91
N ILE A 154 2.69 4.30 -12.32
CA ILE A 154 1.72 5.19 -11.65
C ILE A 154 0.31 4.59 -11.74
N ASP A 155 -0.09 4.09 -12.91
CA ASP A 155 -1.37 3.39 -13.06
C ASP A 155 -1.50 2.20 -12.12
N ILE A 156 -0.45 1.37 -12.02
CA ILE A 156 -0.45 0.22 -11.10
C ILE A 156 -0.57 0.69 -9.64
N SER A 157 0.15 1.74 -9.27
CA SER A 157 0.09 2.34 -7.94
C SER A 157 -1.29 2.92 -7.63
N ALA A 158 -1.92 3.58 -8.61
CA ALA A 158 -3.29 4.08 -8.50
C ALA A 158 -4.29 2.94 -8.33
N ILE A 159 -4.22 1.89 -9.17
CA ILE A 159 -5.08 0.72 -9.10
C ILE A 159 -5.00 0.06 -7.71
N THR A 160 -3.81 -0.17 -7.18
CA THR A 160 -3.64 -0.77 -5.85
C THR A 160 -4.13 0.13 -4.72
N SER A 161 -4.09 1.45 -4.91
CA SER A 161 -4.57 2.44 -3.94
C SER A 161 -6.09 2.59 -3.97
N ILE A 162 -6.70 2.50 -5.13
CA ILE A 162 -8.16 2.54 -5.31
C ILE A 162 -8.80 1.24 -4.84
N TYR A 163 -8.16 0.09 -5.03
CA TYR A 163 -8.67 -1.20 -4.58
C TYR A 163 -8.57 -1.34 -3.05
N ARG A 164 -9.28 -0.47 -2.34
CA ARG A 164 -9.44 -0.48 -0.87
C ARG A 164 -10.91 -0.22 -0.53
N PRO A 165 -11.41 -0.70 0.62
CA PRO A 165 -12.84 -0.61 0.97
C PRO A 165 -13.44 0.79 0.87
N GLY A 166 -12.69 1.83 1.22
CA GLY A 166 -13.14 3.23 1.13
C GLY A 166 -13.43 3.68 -0.31
N PRO A 167 -12.42 3.74 -1.20
CA PRO A 167 -12.61 4.15 -2.59
C PRO A 167 -13.58 3.26 -3.36
N LEU A 168 -13.58 1.93 -3.15
CA LEU A 168 -14.51 1.00 -3.79
C LEU A 168 -15.96 1.29 -3.40
N SER A 169 -16.23 1.67 -2.15
CA SER A 169 -17.60 2.02 -1.72
C SER A 169 -18.14 3.28 -2.38
N ALA A 170 -17.28 4.09 -2.98
CA ALA A 170 -17.62 5.31 -3.71
C ALA A 170 -17.54 5.14 -5.24
N ASP A 171 -17.47 3.91 -5.75
CA ASP A 171 -17.33 3.58 -7.19
C ASP A 171 -16.16 4.29 -7.90
N VAL A 172 -15.09 4.62 -7.17
CA VAL A 172 -13.93 5.33 -7.73
C VAL A 172 -13.21 4.49 -8.77
N ASP A 173 -13.24 3.17 -8.64
CA ASP A 173 -12.67 2.22 -9.60
C ASP A 173 -13.28 2.39 -11.00
N LYS A 174 -14.60 2.47 -11.10
CA LYS A 174 -15.31 2.67 -12.39
C LYS A 174 -15.03 4.04 -12.97
N GLN A 175 -15.12 5.08 -12.14
CA GLN A 175 -14.85 6.46 -12.55
C GLN A 175 -13.41 6.64 -13.04
N PHE A 176 -12.45 5.98 -12.40
CA PHE A 176 -11.05 6.00 -12.80
C PHE A 176 -10.85 5.36 -14.19
N VAL A 177 -11.49 4.22 -14.45
CA VAL A 177 -11.43 3.57 -15.78
C VAL A 177 -12.00 4.48 -16.85
N GLU A 178 -13.18 5.07 -16.62
CA GLU A 178 -13.83 5.99 -17.56
C GLU A 178 -12.96 7.22 -17.85
N ALA A 179 -12.38 7.83 -16.82
CA ALA A 179 -11.51 8.98 -16.96
C ALA A 179 -10.22 8.64 -17.73
N LYS A 180 -9.63 7.48 -17.45
CA LYS A 180 -8.45 7.00 -18.17
C LYS A 180 -8.72 6.68 -19.64
N GLU A 181 -9.88 6.14 -19.96
CA GLU A 181 -10.28 5.87 -21.37
C GLU A 181 -10.56 7.15 -22.16
N SER A 182 -10.94 8.22 -21.48
CA SER A 182 -11.37 9.48 -22.10
C SER A 182 -10.79 10.72 -21.42
N PRO A 183 -9.45 10.86 -21.29
CA PRO A 183 -8.81 11.92 -20.53
C PRO A 183 -9.12 13.33 -21.06
N GLN A 184 -9.47 13.47 -22.31
CA GLN A 184 -9.85 14.75 -22.94
C GLN A 184 -11.14 15.34 -22.37
N TYR A 185 -11.96 14.58 -21.66
CA TYR A 185 -13.20 15.07 -21.04
C TYR A 185 -13.04 15.40 -19.55
N ILE A 186 -11.86 15.18 -18.98
CA ILE A 186 -11.60 15.52 -17.57
C ILE A 186 -11.66 17.04 -17.43
N LYS A 187 -12.46 17.50 -16.46
CA LYS A 187 -12.57 18.92 -16.12
C LYS A 187 -11.85 19.17 -14.80
N TYR A 188 -10.77 19.90 -14.85
CA TYR A 188 -10.04 20.31 -13.66
C TYR A 188 -10.62 21.63 -13.12
N LEU A 189 -10.63 21.78 -11.79
CA LEU A 189 -11.13 22.98 -11.12
C LEU A 189 -10.22 24.20 -11.31
N SER A 190 -8.92 23.95 -11.46
CA SER A 190 -7.90 24.97 -11.76
C SER A 190 -6.65 24.31 -12.35
N GLU A 191 -5.69 25.12 -12.82
CA GLU A 191 -4.40 24.65 -13.34
C GLU A 191 -3.58 23.96 -12.25
N GLU A 192 -3.62 24.45 -11.02
CA GLU A 192 -2.91 23.83 -9.89
C GLU A 192 -3.48 22.45 -9.55
N VAL A 193 -4.78 22.28 -9.64
CA VAL A 193 -5.42 20.95 -9.45
C VAL A 193 -5.03 20.02 -10.58
N GLN A 194 -4.97 20.50 -11.82
CA GLN A 194 -4.52 19.70 -12.96
C GLN A 194 -3.08 19.26 -12.76
N GLU A 195 -2.15 20.16 -12.47
CA GLU A 195 -0.73 19.87 -12.26
C GLU A 195 -0.50 18.73 -11.24
N ILE A 196 -1.34 18.67 -10.19
CA ILE A 196 -1.21 17.67 -9.12
C ILE A 196 -1.91 16.36 -9.46
N THR A 197 -2.99 16.38 -10.25
CA THR A 197 -3.87 15.21 -10.41
C THR A 197 -3.93 14.67 -11.84
N GLU A 198 -3.25 15.29 -12.82
CA GLU A 198 -3.31 14.82 -14.21
C GLU A 198 -2.78 13.39 -14.39
N GLU A 199 -1.73 13.01 -13.66
CA GLU A 199 -1.16 11.65 -13.68
C GLU A 199 -2.11 10.59 -13.10
N THR A 200 -3.10 11.03 -12.32
CA THR A 200 -4.16 10.20 -11.73
C THR A 200 -5.53 10.49 -12.30
N TYR A 201 -5.58 11.05 -13.51
CA TYR A 201 -6.82 11.34 -14.27
C TYR A 201 -7.83 12.21 -13.49
N GLY A 202 -7.33 13.17 -12.72
CA GLY A 202 -8.16 14.10 -11.94
C GLY A 202 -8.57 13.60 -10.55
N PHE A 203 -8.14 12.41 -10.14
CA PHE A 203 -8.46 11.85 -8.83
C PHE A 203 -7.37 12.15 -7.79
N LEU A 204 -7.79 12.45 -6.56
CA LEU A 204 -6.91 12.48 -5.38
C LEU A 204 -6.76 11.04 -4.85
N ILE A 205 -5.72 10.35 -5.28
CA ILE A 205 -5.46 8.95 -4.93
C ILE A 205 -4.36 8.85 -3.89
N PHE A 206 -3.28 9.60 -4.08
CA PHE A 206 -2.10 9.54 -3.22
C PHE A 206 -2.18 10.57 -2.09
N GLN A 207 -1.67 10.18 -0.94
CA GLN A 207 -1.66 11.06 0.24
C GLN A 207 -0.87 12.35 -0.01
N GLU A 208 0.18 12.25 -0.80
CA GLU A 208 1.05 13.35 -1.19
C GLU A 208 0.31 14.42 -2.00
N GLN A 209 -0.64 14.00 -2.84
CA GLN A 209 -1.48 14.93 -3.62
C GLN A 209 -2.32 15.83 -2.71
N ILE A 210 -2.81 15.31 -1.58
CA ILE A 210 -3.57 16.10 -0.59
C ILE A 210 -2.68 17.17 0.04
N ALA A 211 -1.45 16.82 0.41
CA ALA A 211 -0.50 17.76 1.01
C ALA A 211 -0.07 18.84 0.00
N LEU A 212 0.19 18.44 -1.25
CA LEU A 212 0.54 19.36 -2.34
C LEU A 212 -0.62 20.31 -2.66
N LEU A 213 -1.84 19.78 -2.73
CA LEU A 213 -3.03 20.59 -3.01
C LEU A 213 -3.27 21.60 -1.89
N ALA A 214 -3.14 21.20 -0.63
CA ALA A 214 -3.25 22.10 0.51
C ALA A 214 -2.19 23.22 0.46
N HIS A 215 -0.96 22.90 0.10
CA HIS A 215 0.12 23.87 -0.06
C HIS A 215 -0.15 24.84 -1.23
N LYS A 216 -0.57 24.32 -2.39
CA LYS A 216 -0.80 25.14 -3.60
C LYS A 216 -2.03 26.05 -3.49
N LEU A 217 -3.13 25.56 -2.94
CA LEU A 217 -4.39 26.31 -2.83
C LEU A 217 -4.53 27.08 -1.52
N GLY A 218 -3.81 26.67 -0.49
CA GLY A 218 -3.83 27.32 0.82
C GLY A 218 -3.00 28.60 0.82
N LYS A 219 -3.60 29.70 1.29
CA LYS A 219 -2.87 30.96 1.45
C LYS A 219 -1.79 30.79 2.52
N ASP A 220 -0.53 30.98 2.12
CA ASP A 220 0.65 30.94 2.99
C ASP A 220 0.88 29.59 3.73
N LEU A 221 0.25 28.50 3.25
CA LEU A 221 0.49 27.16 3.82
C LEU A 221 1.82 26.58 3.29
N THR A 222 2.68 26.20 4.20
CA THR A 222 3.89 25.44 3.87
C THR A 222 3.54 23.99 3.53
N LEU A 223 4.45 23.26 2.88
CA LEU A 223 4.25 21.84 2.60
C LEU A 223 4.13 20.99 3.89
N ASP A 224 4.84 21.38 4.97
CA ASP A 224 4.73 20.71 6.27
C ASP A 224 3.34 20.88 6.90
N GLU A 225 2.76 22.08 6.80
CA GLU A 225 1.38 22.34 7.24
C GLU A 225 0.37 21.58 6.36
N GLY A 226 0.62 21.47 5.04
CA GLY A 226 -0.15 20.63 4.14
C GLY A 226 -0.11 19.15 4.56
N ASN A 227 1.06 18.65 4.96
CA ASN A 227 1.20 17.31 5.53
C ASN A 227 0.47 17.12 6.86
N LEU A 228 0.45 18.15 7.71
CA LEU A 228 -0.32 18.13 8.94
C LEU A 228 -1.82 18.05 8.66
N LEU A 229 -2.32 18.86 7.73
CA LEU A 229 -3.72 18.83 7.28
C LEU A 229 -4.08 17.44 6.73
N ARG A 230 -3.24 16.87 5.86
CA ARG A 230 -3.41 15.50 5.36
C ARG A 230 -3.57 14.48 6.50
N LYS A 231 -2.71 14.54 7.52
CA LYS A 231 -2.79 13.66 8.69
C LYS A 231 -4.10 13.83 9.46
N LEU A 232 -4.63 15.04 9.55
CA LEU A 232 -5.90 15.31 10.19
C LEU A 232 -7.07 14.74 9.38
N LEU A 233 -7.10 14.95 8.06
CA LEU A 233 -8.16 14.47 7.17
C LEU A 233 -8.20 12.93 7.07
N THR A 234 -7.06 12.27 7.11
CA THR A 234 -6.97 10.80 7.00
C THR A 234 -7.20 10.07 8.34
N LYS A 235 -7.28 10.78 9.45
CA LYS A 235 -7.47 10.21 10.78
C LYS A 235 -8.92 9.77 10.96
N LYS A 236 -9.16 8.47 11.11
CA LYS A 236 -10.51 7.94 11.41
C LYS A 236 -11.03 8.56 12.71
N GLY A 237 -12.24 9.13 12.66
CA GLY A 237 -12.93 9.70 13.82
C GLY A 237 -12.78 11.21 14.00
N THR A 238 -12.29 11.93 12.99
CA THR A 238 -12.41 13.39 12.88
C THR A 238 -13.68 13.71 12.07
N GLY A 239 -14.82 13.47 12.64
CA GLY A 239 -16.14 13.90 12.18
C GLY A 239 -16.77 14.71 13.27
#